data_d9e04c5054428004c76c7723c1c81db1
#
_entry.id   d9e04c5054428004c76c7723c1c81db1
#
_cell.length_a   1.000
_cell.length_b   1.000
_cell.length_c   1.000
_cell.angle_alpha   90.00
_cell.angle_beta   90.00
_cell.angle_gamma   90.00
#
_symmetry.space_group_name_H-M   'P 1'
#
loop_
_entity.id
_entity.type
_entity.pdbx_description
1 polymer ?
#
loop_
_entity_poly.entity_id
_entity_poly.type
_entity_poly.pdbx_seq_one_letter_code
_entity_poly.pdbx_strand_id
1 'polypeptide(L)'
;MSPKASRARVCYDLRPMQTGIIGLPQVGKTTLFKILTRAQLDEKAARATTHVGVARVPEPRLEQLAKLYNPKKITYATVEYVDMGGMVKDRTKDSAVLAPLREVDALAHVLRVFDDPAVAHSAGSIDPLRDAEVLDLELMLSDLDQITRRIKRVEKD
;
A
#
# COMPACT_ATOMS: atom_id res chain seq x y z
N MET A 1 -17.37 -37.91 -33.64
CA MET A 1 -17.36 -36.45 -33.45
C MET A 1 -17.21 -36.17 -31.96
N SER A 2 -15.99 -35.88 -31.53
CA SER A 2 -15.72 -35.55 -30.11
C SER A 2 -16.00 -34.08 -29.86
N PRO A 3 -16.69 -33.71 -28.75
CA PRO A 3 -16.92 -32.32 -28.42
C PRO A 3 -15.60 -31.66 -28.00
N LYS A 4 -15.18 -30.61 -28.72
CA LYS A 4 -14.09 -29.74 -28.32
C LYS A 4 -14.49 -29.03 -27.03
N ALA A 5 -13.90 -29.45 -25.91
CA ALA A 5 -14.03 -28.71 -24.64
C ALA A 5 -13.53 -27.29 -24.84
N SER A 6 -14.43 -26.33 -24.78
CA SER A 6 -14.14 -24.93 -24.72
C SER A 6 -13.35 -24.66 -23.43
N ARG A 7 -12.04 -24.50 -23.54
CA ARG A 7 -11.22 -23.98 -22.43
C ARG A 7 -11.64 -22.55 -22.20
N ALA A 8 -12.49 -22.32 -21.21
CA ALA A 8 -12.70 -21.00 -20.67
C ALA A 8 -11.32 -20.46 -20.24
N ARG A 9 -10.80 -19.48 -20.96
CA ARG A 9 -9.64 -18.71 -20.51
C ARG A 9 -10.11 -17.84 -19.34
N VAL A 10 -9.84 -18.30 -18.14
CA VAL A 10 -9.91 -17.43 -16.96
C VAL A 10 -8.74 -16.47 -17.13
N CYS A 11 -9.03 -15.27 -17.61
CA CYS A 11 -8.06 -14.18 -17.63
C CYS A 11 -7.87 -13.73 -16.20
N TYR A 12 -6.88 -14.26 -15.51
CA TYR A 12 -6.37 -13.64 -14.29
C TYR A 12 -5.67 -12.35 -14.73
N ASP A 13 -6.09 -11.23 -14.16
CA ASP A 13 -5.31 -9.99 -14.25
C ASP A 13 -3.99 -10.24 -13.50
N LEU A 14 -2.92 -10.42 -14.28
CA LEU A 14 -1.59 -10.77 -13.75
C LEU A 14 -0.81 -9.54 -13.27
N ARG A 15 -1.43 -8.35 -13.24
CA ARG A 15 -0.78 -7.19 -12.65
C ARG A 15 -0.58 -7.43 -11.14
N PRO A 16 0.57 -7.04 -10.60
CA PRO A 16 0.77 -7.11 -9.16
C PRO A 16 -0.25 -6.23 -8.44
N MET A 17 -0.81 -6.73 -7.33
CA MET A 17 -1.64 -5.93 -6.44
C MET A 17 -0.80 -4.80 -5.86
N GLN A 18 -1.26 -3.56 -5.97
CA GLN A 18 -0.61 -2.40 -5.39
C GLN A 18 -1.16 -2.11 -4.00
N THR A 19 -0.27 -2.03 -3.01
CA THR A 19 -0.63 -1.74 -1.62
C THR A 19 0.07 -0.49 -1.14
N GLY A 20 -0.69 0.55 -0.80
CA GLY A 20 -0.16 1.77 -0.19
C GLY A 20 0.09 1.59 1.31
N ILE A 21 1.30 1.90 1.80
CA ILE A 21 1.62 1.91 3.21
C ILE A 21 1.36 3.30 3.76
N ILE A 22 0.39 3.42 4.67
CA ILE A 22 -0.05 4.69 5.27
C ILE A 22 0.11 4.67 6.79
N GLY A 23 0.09 5.83 7.40
CA GLY A 23 0.17 6.01 8.86
C GLY A 23 0.80 7.34 9.23
N LEU A 24 0.75 7.70 10.50
CA LEU A 24 1.34 8.92 11.04
C LEU A 24 2.87 8.97 10.88
N PRO A 25 3.50 10.14 11.00
CA PRO A 25 4.97 10.23 11.01
C PRO A 25 5.57 9.37 12.12
N GLN A 26 6.75 8.81 11.86
CA GLN A 26 7.58 8.05 12.83
C GLN A 26 6.92 6.78 13.42
N VAL A 27 5.90 6.21 12.77
CA VAL A 27 5.29 4.94 13.19
C VAL A 27 6.00 3.70 12.66
N GLY A 28 7.02 3.85 11.79
CA GLY A 28 7.80 2.74 11.24
C GLY A 28 7.41 2.29 9.82
N LYS A 29 6.66 3.08 9.04
CA LYS A 29 6.25 2.76 7.66
C LYS A 29 7.41 2.35 6.77
N THR A 30 8.43 3.20 6.67
CA THR A 30 9.61 2.95 5.82
C THR A 30 10.44 1.77 6.32
N THR A 31 10.43 1.50 7.62
CA THR A 31 11.06 0.30 8.19
C THR A 31 10.31 -0.95 7.73
N LEU A 32 8.98 -0.94 7.82
CA LEU A 32 8.13 -2.03 7.33
C LEU A 32 8.32 -2.24 5.82
N PHE A 33 8.31 -1.17 5.04
CA PHE A 33 8.57 -1.22 3.60
C PHE A 33 9.90 -1.90 3.26
N LYS A 34 11.00 -1.51 3.95
CA LYS A 34 12.33 -2.12 3.76
C LYS A 34 12.34 -3.60 4.07
N ILE A 35 11.65 -4.02 5.14
CA ILE A 35 11.55 -5.43 5.52
C ILE A 35 10.78 -6.24 4.47
N LEU A 36 9.64 -5.73 4.01
CA LEU A 36 8.78 -6.42 3.04
C LEU A 36 9.45 -6.54 1.67
N THR A 37 10.04 -5.45 1.18
CA THR A 37 10.60 -5.39 -0.17
C THR A 37 12.07 -5.80 -0.24
N ARG A 38 12.75 -5.93 0.91
CA ARG A 38 14.21 -6.11 1.03
C ARG A 38 14.98 -5.00 0.32
N ALA A 39 14.38 -3.83 0.16
CA ALA A 39 14.99 -2.70 -0.51
C ALA A 39 16.08 -2.07 0.38
N GLN A 40 17.24 -1.87 -0.20
CA GLN A 40 18.28 -0.99 0.37
C GLN A 40 18.01 0.41 -0.17
N LEU A 41 17.43 1.27 0.66
CA LEU A 41 17.22 2.67 0.31
C LEU A 41 18.50 3.44 0.64
N ASP A 42 19.17 3.95 -0.38
CA ASP A 42 20.27 4.89 -0.22
C ASP A 42 19.78 6.20 0.41
N GLU A 43 20.66 6.97 1.03
CA GLU A 43 20.28 8.23 1.70
C GLU A 43 19.55 9.23 0.79
N LYS A 44 19.86 9.24 -0.50
CA LYS A 44 19.16 10.06 -1.49
C LYS A 44 17.75 9.53 -1.77
N ALA A 45 17.60 8.22 -1.90
CA ALA A 45 16.29 7.58 -2.05
C ALA A 45 15.44 7.74 -0.79
N ALA A 46 16.04 7.68 0.41
CA ALA A 46 15.33 7.86 1.68
C ALA A 46 14.66 9.24 1.84
N ARG A 47 15.08 10.25 1.07
CA ARG A 47 14.50 11.60 1.06
C ARG A 47 13.36 11.76 0.05
N ALA A 48 13.12 10.79 -0.80
CA ALA A 48 11.98 10.83 -1.73
C ALA A 48 10.66 10.74 -0.95
N THR A 49 9.63 11.40 -1.44
CA THR A 49 8.31 11.44 -0.81
C THR A 49 7.53 10.14 -0.99
N THR A 50 7.92 9.32 -1.96
CA THR A 50 7.26 8.05 -2.27
C THR A 50 8.30 7.02 -2.70
N HIS A 51 8.22 5.81 -2.16
CA HIS A 51 9.06 4.68 -2.55
C HIS A 51 8.17 3.56 -3.07
N VAL A 52 8.59 2.93 -4.16
CA VAL A 52 7.90 1.77 -4.73
C VAL A 52 8.82 0.56 -4.66
N GLY A 53 8.31 -0.56 -4.22
CA GLY A 53 9.05 -1.80 -4.13
C GLY A 53 8.17 -3.03 -4.29
N VAL A 54 8.73 -4.10 -4.83
CA VAL A 54 8.03 -5.35 -5.12
C VAL A 54 8.47 -6.43 -4.15
N ALA A 55 7.51 -7.07 -3.50
CA ALA A 55 7.75 -8.24 -2.66
C ALA A 55 7.14 -9.50 -3.29
N ARG A 56 7.83 -10.62 -3.16
CA ARG A 56 7.30 -11.94 -3.53
C ARG A 56 6.50 -12.50 -2.37
N VAL A 57 5.32 -13.05 -2.69
CA VAL A 57 4.50 -13.77 -1.69
C VAL A 57 5.06 -15.18 -1.55
N PRO A 58 5.57 -15.57 -0.37
CA PRO A 58 6.02 -16.94 -0.14
C PRO A 58 4.82 -17.89 -0.17
N GLU A 59 4.94 -18.98 -0.94
CA GLU A 59 3.88 -19.98 -1.06
C GLU A 59 4.47 -21.40 -1.02
N PRO A 60 4.49 -22.03 0.16
CA PRO A 60 5.07 -23.38 0.33
C PRO A 60 4.40 -24.46 -0.52
N ARG A 61 3.10 -24.32 -0.83
CA ARG A 61 2.37 -25.27 -1.67
C ARG A 61 2.90 -25.25 -3.10
N LEU A 62 3.32 -24.10 -3.60
CA LEU A 62 3.90 -23.95 -4.91
C LEU A 62 5.23 -24.72 -5.01
N GLU A 63 6.03 -24.72 -3.95
CA GLU A 63 7.28 -25.46 -3.88
C GLU A 63 7.05 -26.98 -3.86
N GLN A 64 6.02 -27.45 -3.13
CA GLN A 64 5.63 -28.86 -3.11
C GLN A 64 5.15 -29.32 -4.49
N LEU A 65 4.31 -28.54 -5.15
CA LEU A 65 3.85 -28.82 -6.51
C LEU A 65 5.00 -28.83 -7.51
N ALA A 66 5.95 -27.91 -7.36
CA ALA A 66 7.13 -27.86 -8.21
C ALA A 66 8.00 -29.12 -8.11
N LYS A 67 8.15 -29.68 -6.90
CA LYS A 67 8.86 -30.96 -6.69
C LYS A 67 8.14 -32.14 -7.36
N LEU A 68 6.80 -32.11 -7.39
CA LEU A 68 5.99 -33.19 -7.96
C LEU A 68 5.97 -33.14 -9.50
N TYR A 69 5.86 -31.96 -10.09
CA TYR A 69 5.66 -31.75 -11.54
C TYR A 69 6.91 -31.32 -12.29
N ASN A 70 8.00 -31.01 -11.59
CA ASN A 70 9.28 -30.56 -12.15
C ASN A 70 9.13 -29.53 -13.29
N PRO A 71 8.50 -28.36 -13.02
CA PRO A 71 8.19 -27.36 -14.02
C PRO A 71 9.45 -26.66 -14.53
N LYS A 72 9.44 -26.19 -15.77
CA LYS A 72 10.55 -25.41 -16.35
C LYS A 72 10.74 -24.06 -15.66
N LYS A 73 9.67 -23.49 -15.04
CA LYS A 73 9.70 -22.18 -14.36
C LYS A 73 8.66 -22.15 -13.25
N ILE A 74 9.05 -21.61 -12.09
CA ILE A 74 8.17 -21.30 -10.97
C ILE A 74 7.99 -19.79 -10.94
N THR A 75 6.74 -19.32 -10.92
CA THR A 75 6.42 -17.89 -10.83
C THR A 75 5.58 -17.67 -9.57
N TYR A 76 6.12 -16.87 -8.64
CA TYR A 76 5.43 -16.48 -7.42
C TYR A 76 4.53 -15.28 -7.69
N ALA A 77 3.46 -15.16 -6.94
CA ALA A 77 2.69 -13.92 -6.87
C ALA A 77 3.57 -12.81 -6.29
N THR A 78 3.31 -11.58 -6.73
CA THR A 78 4.02 -10.40 -6.23
C THR A 78 3.03 -9.35 -5.78
N VAL A 79 3.41 -8.59 -4.76
CA VAL A 79 2.71 -7.40 -4.29
C VAL A 79 3.65 -6.22 -4.46
N GLU A 80 3.16 -5.14 -5.04
CA GLU A 80 3.86 -3.88 -5.13
C GLU A 80 3.47 -3.01 -3.94
N TYR A 81 4.45 -2.62 -3.13
CA TYR A 81 4.25 -1.73 -2.00
C TYR A 81 4.66 -0.32 -2.37
N VAL A 82 3.83 0.64 -2.00
CA VAL A 82 4.06 2.07 -2.17
C VAL A 82 4.19 2.68 -0.78
N ASP A 83 5.41 3.04 -0.34
CA ASP A 83 5.65 3.76 0.91
C ASP A 83 5.37 5.24 0.69
N MET A 84 4.32 5.71 1.29
CA MET A 84 3.95 7.12 1.31
C MET A 84 4.64 7.76 2.51
N GLY A 85 5.58 8.65 2.28
CA GLY A 85 6.23 9.43 3.32
C GLY A 85 5.22 9.99 4.32
N GLY A 86 5.58 10.09 5.61
CA GLY A 86 4.65 10.38 6.70
C GLY A 86 3.67 11.49 6.38
N MET A 87 2.39 11.19 6.46
CA MET A 87 1.34 12.20 6.39
C MET A 87 1.53 13.16 7.57
N VAL A 88 1.96 14.37 7.29
CA VAL A 88 2.06 15.43 8.29
C VAL A 88 0.71 16.12 8.35
N LYS A 89 0.21 16.36 9.56
CA LYS A 89 -1.10 16.97 9.88
C LYS A 89 -1.49 18.20 9.04
N ASP A 90 -0.51 18.92 8.49
CA ASP A 90 -0.75 20.13 7.68
C ASP A 90 -0.70 19.88 6.15
N ARG A 91 -0.28 18.68 5.70
CA ARG A 91 -0.17 18.35 4.26
C ARG A 91 -1.38 17.60 3.70
N THR A 92 -2.30 17.17 4.55
CA THR A 92 -3.52 16.47 4.12
C THR A 92 -4.49 17.37 3.35
N LYS A 93 -4.35 18.71 3.48
CA LYS A 93 -5.07 19.67 2.65
C LYS A 93 -4.59 19.68 1.18
N ASP A 94 -3.40 19.17 0.89
CA ASP A 94 -2.92 19.02 -0.47
C ASP A 94 -3.43 17.69 -1.08
N SER A 95 -4.46 17.77 -1.89
CA SER A 95 -5.01 16.64 -2.63
C SER A 95 -3.95 15.89 -3.48
N ALA A 96 -2.82 16.54 -3.76
CA ALA A 96 -1.68 15.98 -4.47
C ALA A 96 -0.95 14.90 -3.65
N VAL A 97 -0.91 15.00 -2.32
CA VAL A 97 -0.25 14.01 -1.43
C VAL A 97 -1.05 12.71 -1.37
N LEU A 98 -2.39 12.81 -1.49
CA LEU A 98 -3.30 11.66 -1.46
C LEU A 98 -3.56 11.07 -2.86
N ALA A 99 -3.10 11.73 -3.93
CA ALA A 99 -3.32 11.25 -5.29
C ALA A 99 -2.80 9.82 -5.52
N PRO A 100 -1.58 9.43 -5.10
CA PRO A 100 -1.09 8.06 -5.25
C PRO A 100 -1.90 7.01 -4.48
N LEU A 101 -2.56 7.39 -3.36
CA LEU A 101 -3.42 6.47 -2.59
C LEU A 101 -4.68 6.05 -3.35
N ARG A 102 -5.08 6.81 -4.35
CA ARG A 102 -6.28 6.53 -5.15
C ARG A 102 -6.03 5.51 -6.26
N GLU A 103 -4.77 5.24 -6.55
CA GLU A 103 -4.35 4.32 -7.61
C GLU A 103 -4.02 2.92 -7.07
N VAL A 104 -3.89 2.76 -5.74
CA VAL A 104 -3.59 1.48 -5.12
C VAL A 104 -4.85 0.63 -4.90
N ASP A 105 -4.67 -0.68 -4.94
CA ASP A 105 -5.76 -1.66 -4.77
C ASP A 105 -6.11 -1.87 -3.28
N ALA A 106 -5.16 -1.62 -2.36
CA ALA A 106 -5.33 -1.80 -0.92
C ALA A 106 -4.48 -0.82 -0.11
N LEU A 107 -4.87 -0.57 1.14
CA LEU A 107 -4.12 0.25 2.08
C LEU A 107 -3.65 -0.60 3.26
N ALA A 108 -2.37 -0.48 3.63
CA ALA A 108 -1.79 -1.04 4.83
C ALA A 108 -1.56 0.10 5.83
N HIS A 109 -2.43 0.18 6.85
CA HIS A 109 -2.34 1.20 7.88
C HIS A 109 -1.38 0.76 8.99
N VAL A 110 -0.30 1.49 9.17
CA VAL A 110 0.73 1.22 10.19
C VAL A 110 0.48 2.09 11.40
N LEU A 111 0.24 1.44 12.55
CA LEU A 111 0.02 2.08 13.84
C LEU A 111 1.21 1.85 14.76
N ARG A 112 1.56 2.86 15.55
CA ARG A 112 2.63 2.76 16.54
C ARG A 112 2.08 2.22 17.86
N VAL A 113 2.64 1.08 18.31
CA VAL A 113 2.32 0.47 19.60
C VAL A 113 3.53 0.46 20.53
N PHE A 114 4.74 0.61 19.96
CA PHE A 114 5.99 0.58 20.73
C PHE A 114 6.26 1.94 21.39
N ASP A 115 6.85 1.90 22.59
CA ASP A 115 7.36 3.07 23.30
C ASP A 115 8.88 3.15 23.12
N ASP A 116 9.34 4.28 22.56
CA ASP A 116 10.77 4.60 22.40
C ASP A 116 10.97 6.08 22.69
N PRO A 117 11.67 6.45 23.78
CA PRO A 117 11.93 7.83 24.14
C PRO A 117 12.74 8.61 23.10
N ALA A 118 13.52 7.92 22.25
CA ALA A 118 14.30 8.55 21.18
C ALA A 118 13.45 8.96 19.99
N VAL A 119 12.22 8.45 19.88
CA VAL A 119 11.31 8.71 18.77
C VAL A 119 10.09 9.47 19.28
N ALA A 120 10.02 10.77 19.02
CA ALA A 120 8.88 11.59 19.42
C ALA A 120 7.59 11.11 18.74
N HIS A 121 6.47 11.13 19.48
CA HIS A 121 5.15 10.87 18.91
C HIS A 121 4.49 12.16 18.44
N SER A 122 3.91 12.17 17.23
CA SER A 122 3.30 13.37 16.64
C SER A 122 2.13 13.95 17.46
N ALA A 123 1.44 13.12 18.24
CA ALA A 123 0.35 13.53 19.13
C ALA A 123 0.75 13.56 20.61
N GLY A 124 2.04 13.42 20.96
CA GLY A 124 2.56 13.51 22.32
C GLY A 124 2.34 12.25 23.18
N SER A 125 1.50 11.32 22.78
CA SER A 125 1.24 10.06 23.48
C SER A 125 0.94 8.93 22.49
N ILE A 126 1.23 7.69 22.91
CA ILE A 126 0.93 6.50 22.11
C ILE A 126 -0.52 6.11 22.39
N ASP A 127 -1.35 6.16 21.36
CA ASP A 127 -2.74 5.73 21.38
C ASP A 127 -3.13 5.25 19.97
N PRO A 128 -2.98 3.94 19.70
CA PRO A 128 -3.20 3.38 18.37
C PRO A 128 -4.64 3.55 17.87
N LEU A 129 -5.63 3.53 18.76
CA LEU A 129 -7.03 3.69 18.39
C LEU A 129 -7.30 5.11 17.90
N ARG A 130 -6.90 6.11 18.69
CA ARG A 130 -6.97 7.51 18.30
C ARG A 130 -6.25 7.77 16.98
N ASP A 131 -5.06 7.19 16.81
CA ASP A 131 -4.24 7.40 15.60
C ASP A 131 -4.89 6.77 14.37
N ALA A 132 -5.58 5.64 14.54
CA ALA A 132 -6.39 5.04 13.49
C ALA A 132 -7.57 5.94 13.09
N GLU A 133 -8.35 6.40 14.08
CA GLU A 133 -9.52 7.27 13.87
C GLU A 133 -9.13 8.58 13.17
N VAL A 134 -7.99 9.18 13.55
CA VAL A 134 -7.49 10.41 12.92
C VAL A 134 -7.22 10.18 11.43
N LEU A 135 -6.58 9.08 11.06
CA LEU A 135 -6.27 8.82 9.65
C LEU A 135 -7.53 8.46 8.85
N ASP A 136 -8.44 7.69 9.42
CA ASP A 136 -9.72 7.36 8.79
C ASP A 136 -10.53 8.64 8.52
N LEU A 137 -10.57 9.57 9.48
CA LEU A 137 -11.22 10.87 9.29
C LEU A 137 -10.58 11.66 8.14
N GLU A 138 -9.25 11.66 8.04
CA GLU A 138 -8.57 12.37 6.96
C GLU A 138 -8.85 11.76 5.59
N LEU A 139 -8.91 10.43 5.49
CA LEU A 139 -9.31 9.74 4.25
C LEU A 139 -10.76 10.11 3.88
N MET A 140 -11.70 10.07 4.83
CA MET A 140 -13.09 10.46 4.61
C MET A 140 -13.23 11.91 4.14
N LEU A 141 -12.48 12.84 4.73
CA LEU A 141 -12.48 14.25 4.30
C LEU A 141 -11.92 14.43 2.88
N SER A 142 -10.88 13.68 2.53
CA SER A 142 -10.33 13.65 1.17
C SER A 142 -11.36 13.18 0.14
N ASP A 143 -12.10 12.11 0.47
CA ASP A 143 -13.12 11.56 -0.40
C ASP A 143 -14.31 12.53 -0.56
N LEU A 144 -14.73 13.14 0.53
CA LEU A 144 -15.80 14.16 0.51
C LEU A 144 -15.44 15.34 -0.39
N ASP A 145 -14.20 15.86 -0.30
CA ASP A 145 -13.73 16.95 -1.15
C ASP A 145 -13.73 16.54 -2.63
N GLN A 146 -13.28 15.33 -2.94
CA GLN A 146 -13.28 14.81 -4.30
C GLN A 146 -14.69 14.70 -4.88
N ILE A 147 -15.63 14.10 -4.11
CA ILE A 147 -17.02 13.95 -4.53
C ILE A 147 -17.66 15.32 -4.74
N THR A 148 -17.44 16.25 -3.81
CA THR A 148 -17.96 17.62 -3.90
C THR A 148 -17.48 18.35 -5.16
N ARG A 149 -16.18 18.22 -5.49
CA ARG A 149 -15.62 18.78 -6.72
C ARG A 149 -16.22 18.13 -7.98
N ARG A 150 -16.48 16.83 -7.94
CA ARG A 150 -17.07 16.11 -9.07
C ARG A 150 -18.52 16.53 -9.29
N ILE A 151 -19.32 16.64 -8.22
CA ILE A 151 -20.71 17.13 -8.28
C ILE A 151 -20.75 18.52 -8.90
N LYS A 152 -19.95 19.48 -8.39
CA LYS A 152 -19.90 20.85 -8.94
C LYS A 152 -19.50 20.91 -10.42
N ARG A 153 -18.74 19.91 -10.91
CA ARG A 153 -18.39 19.84 -12.34
C ARG A 153 -19.57 19.37 -13.18
N VAL A 154 -20.25 18.31 -12.72
CA VAL A 154 -21.42 17.75 -13.42
C VAL A 154 -22.62 18.72 -13.43
N GLU A 155 -22.77 19.55 -12.40
CA GLU A 155 -23.83 20.59 -12.34
C GLU A 155 -23.58 21.76 -13.30
N LYS A 156 -22.37 21.91 -13.83
CA LYS A 156 -22.02 22.99 -14.77
C LYS A 156 -22.09 22.58 -16.24
N ASP A 157 -22.09 21.26 -16.50
CA ASP A 157 -22.22 20.67 -17.82
C ASP A 157 -23.70 20.47 -18.19
#